data_4bcd52d3bd0da72d7199deca4edd50a1
#
_entry.id   4bcd52d3bd0da72d7199deca4edd50a1
#
_cell.length_a   1.000
_cell.length_b   1.000
_cell.length_c   1.000
_cell.angle_alpha   90.00
_cell.angle_beta   90.00
_cell.angle_gamma   90.00
#
_symmetry.space_group_name_H-M   'P 1'
#
loop_
_entity.id
_entity.type
_entity.pdbx_description
1 polymer ?
#
loop_
_entity_poly.entity_id
_entity_poly.type
_entity_poly.pdbx_seq_one_letter_code
_entity_poly.pdbx_strand_id
1 'polypeptide(L)'
;MSKLKRSVCASVSEAAASVDMRSDSCFWVAYSGGLDSTVLLKAALEVFGPTRCKVVHVNHGLSENADDWQSHCQKVASEMDLPIEVFRAELEVGNEELAGRRSRYGIWSQLIKDGDVLATAHHADDVAETRLWQLFSGRSPIGIPANRPLGEGMLVRPFLDLERKELALFARRHHLSWVEDDSNLDETYDRNWIRHKLLPFVGSRFSDAVQHLTRLDWPELPLREAEPLDLDCIGLDERTLRGWLWAYGIVPTKGQLTEVLRQIENPGPRSVRVRIRDQTSIRAYRRRLYVVRDYERPDNAAISVGMGWGDSNGTLTWVRQETGIALGYGLRLRSRQGGERITFGGKNRSLAELYRSRGVSPWLRESLPLLFDRQELVAIPGLALADNATIPSGWWPEWHCSIEVK
;
A
#
# COMPACT_ATOMS: atom_id res chain seq x y z
N MET A 1 29.77 17.64 -12.63
CA MET A 1 30.00 17.77 -11.18
C MET A 1 29.97 16.38 -10.58
N SER A 2 31.09 15.90 -10.05
CA SER A 2 31.23 14.58 -9.42
C SER A 2 30.29 14.54 -8.22
N LYS A 3 29.21 13.71 -8.26
CA LYS A 3 28.40 13.41 -7.07
C LYS A 3 29.32 12.72 -6.06
N LEU A 4 29.57 13.35 -4.91
CA LEU A 4 30.22 12.71 -3.78
C LEU A 4 29.53 11.35 -3.56
N LYS A 5 30.32 10.26 -3.60
CA LYS A 5 29.81 8.94 -3.22
C LYS A 5 29.33 9.04 -1.78
N ARG A 6 28.04 8.77 -1.54
CA ARG A 6 27.47 8.71 -0.20
C ARG A 6 28.21 7.67 0.62
N SER A 7 28.57 7.97 1.85
CA SER A 7 29.15 6.97 2.75
C SER A 7 28.01 6.05 3.24
N VAL A 8 28.34 4.80 3.54
CA VAL A 8 27.38 3.79 4.08
C VAL A 8 26.67 4.33 5.32
N CYS A 9 27.39 4.96 6.24
CA CYS A 9 26.82 5.55 7.47
C CYS A 9 25.93 6.77 7.18
N ALA A 10 26.29 7.61 6.20
CA ALA A 10 25.46 8.74 5.78
C ALA A 10 24.10 8.26 5.24
N SER A 11 24.09 7.19 4.44
CA SER A 11 22.84 6.61 3.92
C SER A 11 21.91 6.10 5.04
N VAL A 12 22.47 5.55 6.12
CA VAL A 12 21.68 5.13 7.30
C VAL A 12 21.10 6.33 8.05
N SER A 13 21.90 7.39 8.25
CA SER A 13 21.44 8.63 8.89
C SER A 13 20.34 9.32 8.07
N GLU A 14 20.53 9.44 6.76
CA GLU A 14 19.57 10.06 5.84
C GLU A 14 18.24 9.27 5.80
N ALA A 15 18.31 7.94 5.80
CA ALA A 15 17.11 7.09 5.80
C ALA A 15 16.27 7.28 7.06
N ALA A 16 16.89 7.37 8.24
CA ALA A 16 16.18 7.66 9.48
C ALA A 16 15.59 9.07 9.50
N ALA A 17 16.32 10.06 9.00
CA ALA A 17 15.84 11.44 8.89
C ALA A 17 14.66 11.56 7.92
N SER A 18 14.62 10.75 6.85
CA SER A 18 13.53 10.79 5.84
C SER A 18 12.17 10.36 6.38
N VAL A 19 12.10 9.77 7.58
CA VAL A 19 10.89 9.32 8.26
C VAL A 19 10.71 9.98 9.62
N ASP A 20 11.38 11.10 9.85
CA ASP A 20 11.30 11.91 11.08
C ASP A 20 11.52 11.08 12.37
N MET A 21 12.49 10.16 12.35
CA MET A 21 12.83 9.33 13.51
C MET A 21 13.16 10.19 14.72
N ARG A 22 12.45 9.97 15.84
CA ARG A 22 12.64 10.73 17.07
C ARG A 22 13.97 10.40 17.76
N SER A 23 14.46 11.32 18.57
CA SER A 23 15.73 11.17 19.31
C SER A 23 15.70 10.09 20.40
N ASP A 24 14.51 9.74 20.90
CA ASP A 24 14.27 8.73 21.95
C ASP A 24 13.88 7.35 21.37
N SER A 25 13.67 7.23 20.07
CA SER A 25 13.26 6.01 19.40
C SER A 25 14.43 5.09 19.04
N CYS A 26 14.13 3.80 18.87
CA CYS A 26 15.11 2.78 18.52
C CYS A 26 15.22 2.60 17.00
N PHE A 27 16.44 2.37 16.53
CA PHE A 27 16.74 1.94 15.17
C PHE A 27 17.01 0.43 15.16
N TRP A 28 16.08 -0.33 14.60
CA TRP A 28 16.13 -1.76 14.51
C TRP A 28 16.76 -2.22 13.20
N VAL A 29 17.65 -3.19 13.27
CA VAL A 29 18.25 -3.82 12.08
C VAL A 29 17.68 -5.21 11.91
N ALA A 30 17.02 -5.46 10.75
CA ALA A 30 16.63 -6.81 10.35
C ALA A 30 17.88 -7.57 9.89
N TYR A 31 18.42 -8.38 10.78
CA TYR A 31 19.72 -9.02 10.63
C TYR A 31 19.59 -10.47 10.19
N SER A 32 20.09 -10.80 9.00
CA SER A 32 20.09 -12.15 8.45
C SER A 32 21.43 -12.89 8.63
N GLY A 33 22.48 -12.21 9.06
CA GLY A 33 23.85 -12.76 9.13
C GLY A 33 24.64 -12.66 7.81
N GLY A 34 24.00 -12.34 6.68
CA GLY A 34 24.67 -12.13 5.41
C GLY A 34 25.39 -10.80 5.31
N LEU A 35 26.26 -10.64 4.29
CA LEU A 35 27.14 -9.48 4.06
C LEU A 35 26.38 -8.15 4.21
N ASP A 36 25.28 -7.97 3.49
CA ASP A 36 24.59 -6.67 3.37
C ASP A 36 23.97 -6.26 4.71
N SER A 37 23.34 -7.21 5.43
CA SER A 37 22.77 -6.98 6.75
C SER A 37 23.84 -6.76 7.83
N THR A 38 25.03 -7.36 7.70
CA THR A 38 26.17 -7.14 8.61
C THR A 38 26.74 -5.73 8.42
N VAL A 39 26.83 -5.25 7.19
CA VAL A 39 27.20 -3.87 6.87
C VAL A 39 26.18 -2.89 7.48
N LEU A 40 24.89 -3.18 7.32
CA LEU A 40 23.82 -2.34 7.90
C LEU A 40 23.93 -2.28 9.42
N LEU A 41 24.16 -3.41 10.06
CA LEU A 41 24.30 -3.49 11.52
C LEU A 41 25.48 -2.64 12.01
N LYS A 42 26.64 -2.77 11.39
CA LYS A 42 27.82 -1.98 11.73
C LYS A 42 27.60 -0.49 11.52
N ALA A 43 27.02 -0.10 10.40
CA ALA A 43 26.72 1.30 10.10
C ALA A 43 25.67 1.89 11.06
N ALA A 44 24.63 1.14 11.41
CA ALA A 44 23.62 1.57 12.36
C ALA A 44 24.20 1.77 13.76
N LEU A 45 25.08 0.87 14.21
CA LEU A 45 25.80 1.00 15.46
C LEU A 45 26.67 2.27 15.49
N GLU A 46 27.38 2.58 14.41
CA GLU A 46 28.20 3.81 14.31
C GLU A 46 27.36 5.08 14.34
N VAL A 47 26.16 5.07 13.75
CA VAL A 47 25.27 6.25 13.66
C VAL A 47 24.48 6.47 14.95
N PHE A 48 23.91 5.42 15.54
CA PHE A 48 22.96 5.54 16.65
C PHE A 48 23.53 5.14 18.01
N GLY A 49 24.68 4.48 18.02
CA GLY A 49 25.28 3.91 19.23
C GLY A 49 24.52 2.68 19.77
N PRO A 50 25.09 1.99 20.78
CA PRO A 50 24.54 0.72 21.27
C PRO A 50 23.21 0.86 22.02
N THR A 51 22.90 2.05 22.55
CA THR A 51 21.66 2.29 23.31
C THR A 51 20.42 2.39 22.42
N ARG A 52 20.58 2.88 21.19
CA ARG A 52 19.46 3.08 20.24
C ARG A 52 19.45 2.09 19.08
N CYS A 53 20.57 1.40 18.84
CA CYS A 53 20.66 0.35 17.82
C CYS A 53 20.21 -0.98 18.42
N LYS A 54 19.23 -1.63 17.80
CA LYS A 54 18.71 -2.95 18.21
C LYS A 54 18.71 -3.89 17.02
N VAL A 55 18.73 -5.18 17.30
CA VAL A 55 18.84 -6.23 16.27
C VAL A 55 17.65 -7.18 16.39
N VAL A 56 17.05 -7.51 15.24
CA VAL A 56 16.06 -8.58 15.14
C VAL A 56 16.48 -9.59 14.10
N HIS A 57 16.52 -10.86 14.51
CA HIS A 57 16.74 -12.02 13.62
C HIS A 57 15.50 -12.88 13.59
N VAL A 58 15.09 -13.32 12.38
CA VAL A 58 13.98 -14.26 12.21
C VAL A 58 14.49 -15.53 11.56
N ASN A 59 14.51 -16.60 12.35
CA ASN A 59 14.87 -17.94 11.89
C ASN A 59 13.65 -18.60 11.23
N HIS A 60 13.76 -18.93 9.94
CA HIS A 60 12.69 -19.55 9.16
C HIS A 60 12.65 -21.06 9.24
N GLY A 61 13.71 -21.70 9.75
CA GLY A 61 13.82 -23.17 9.85
C GLY A 61 13.82 -23.90 8.49
N LEU A 62 14.02 -23.18 7.36
CA LEU A 62 13.97 -23.76 6.02
C LEU A 62 15.27 -24.44 5.61
N SER A 63 16.40 -24.04 6.16
CA SER A 63 17.72 -24.61 5.89
C SER A 63 18.18 -25.50 7.03
N GLU A 64 18.89 -26.58 6.72
CA GLU A 64 19.57 -27.40 7.72
C GLU A 64 20.56 -26.57 8.57
N ASN A 65 21.09 -25.47 8.01
CA ASN A 65 22.03 -24.56 8.67
C ASN A 65 21.35 -23.40 9.42
N ALA A 66 20.02 -23.37 9.52
CA ALA A 66 19.29 -22.22 10.08
C ALA A 66 19.65 -21.93 11.55
N ASP A 67 19.88 -22.95 12.37
CA ASP A 67 20.28 -22.79 13.77
C ASP A 67 21.75 -22.36 13.92
N ASP A 68 22.65 -22.77 13.01
CA ASP A 68 24.04 -22.31 12.95
C ASP A 68 24.10 -20.82 12.57
N TRP A 69 23.29 -20.41 11.62
CA TRP A 69 23.17 -18.99 11.23
C TRP A 69 22.60 -18.13 12.33
N GLN A 70 21.60 -18.63 13.06
CA GLN A 70 21.09 -17.96 14.26
C GLN A 70 22.20 -17.78 15.30
N SER A 71 22.98 -18.83 15.56
CA SER A 71 24.11 -18.81 16.50
C SER A 71 25.18 -17.81 16.04
N HIS A 72 25.48 -17.74 14.76
CA HIS A 72 26.38 -16.73 14.18
C HIS A 72 25.83 -15.31 14.41
N CYS A 73 24.53 -15.07 14.15
CA CYS A 73 23.89 -13.76 14.37
C CYS A 73 23.99 -13.32 15.82
N GLN A 74 23.71 -14.22 16.76
CA GLN A 74 23.81 -13.95 18.20
C GLN A 74 25.25 -13.64 18.62
N LYS A 75 26.22 -14.37 18.10
CA LYS A 75 27.64 -14.14 18.38
C LYS A 75 28.08 -12.76 17.87
N VAL A 76 27.78 -12.41 16.61
CA VAL A 76 28.15 -11.10 16.05
C VAL A 76 27.49 -9.95 16.81
N ALA A 77 26.20 -10.07 17.16
CA ALA A 77 25.54 -9.05 17.95
C ALA A 77 26.20 -8.89 19.35
N SER A 78 26.55 -10.00 20.01
CA SER A 78 27.26 -9.99 21.29
C SER A 78 28.65 -9.36 21.20
N GLU A 79 29.42 -9.64 20.13
CA GLU A 79 30.72 -9.01 19.89
C GLU A 79 30.63 -7.49 19.66
N MET A 80 29.44 -7.00 19.26
CA MET A 80 29.13 -5.58 19.06
C MET A 80 28.44 -4.94 20.27
N ASP A 81 28.26 -5.67 21.38
CA ASP A 81 27.50 -5.25 22.58
C ASP A 81 26.05 -4.80 22.24
N LEU A 82 25.40 -5.49 21.29
CA LEU A 82 24.04 -5.17 20.86
C LEU A 82 23.02 -6.20 21.34
N PRO A 83 21.85 -5.75 21.85
CA PRO A 83 20.76 -6.65 22.15
C PRO A 83 20.15 -7.20 20.86
N ILE A 84 20.00 -8.53 20.77
CA ILE A 84 19.37 -9.22 19.64
C ILE A 84 18.10 -9.92 20.09
N GLU A 85 17.00 -9.67 19.41
CA GLU A 85 15.76 -10.42 19.55
C GLU A 85 15.67 -11.48 18.45
N VAL A 86 15.42 -12.72 18.85
CA VAL A 86 15.37 -13.87 17.92
C VAL A 86 13.95 -14.45 17.92
N PHE A 87 13.37 -14.59 16.75
CA PHE A 87 12.06 -15.18 16.53
C PHE A 87 12.18 -16.39 15.61
N ARG A 88 11.36 -17.42 15.83
CA ARG A 88 11.13 -18.51 14.87
C ARG A 88 9.87 -18.23 14.09
N ALA A 89 9.96 -18.30 12.75
CA ALA A 89 8.81 -18.16 11.88
C ALA A 89 8.02 -19.48 11.84
N GLU A 90 6.72 -19.43 12.08
CA GLU A 90 5.82 -20.53 11.78
C GLU A 90 5.49 -20.47 10.28
N LEU A 91 5.82 -21.51 9.53
CA LEU A 91 5.57 -21.59 8.10
C LEU A 91 4.28 -22.38 7.84
N GLU A 92 3.34 -21.74 7.16
CA GLU A 92 2.21 -22.45 6.58
C GLU A 92 2.65 -23.26 5.34
N VAL A 93 2.07 -24.44 5.15
CA VAL A 93 2.35 -25.31 3.99
C VAL A 93 1.92 -24.61 2.70
N GLY A 94 2.88 -24.37 1.78
CA GLY A 94 2.60 -23.72 0.49
C GLY A 94 3.84 -23.07 -0.10
N ASN A 95 3.71 -21.89 -0.69
CA ASN A 95 4.83 -21.13 -1.24
C ASN A 95 5.72 -20.58 -0.10
N GLU A 96 6.80 -21.30 0.21
CA GLU A 96 7.70 -21.07 1.35
C GLU A 96 8.30 -19.67 1.38
N GLU A 97 8.71 -19.11 0.24
CA GLU A 97 9.26 -17.75 0.16
C GLU A 97 8.23 -16.69 0.55
N LEU A 98 7.01 -16.82 0.02
CA LEU A 98 5.92 -15.88 0.32
C LEU A 98 5.44 -16.00 1.76
N ALA A 99 5.34 -17.24 2.28
CA ALA A 99 4.97 -17.52 3.67
C ALA A 99 6.02 -16.97 4.64
N GLY A 100 7.31 -17.26 4.38
CA GLY A 100 8.42 -16.73 5.17
C GLY A 100 8.49 -15.20 5.17
N ARG A 101 8.22 -14.58 4.02
CA ARG A 101 8.11 -13.11 3.93
C ARG A 101 6.95 -12.56 4.77
N ARG A 102 5.76 -13.15 4.70
CA ARG A 102 4.59 -12.73 5.50
C ARG A 102 4.86 -12.87 6.99
N SER A 103 5.41 -13.99 7.41
CA SER A 103 5.76 -14.25 8.82
C SER A 103 6.74 -13.19 9.36
N ARG A 104 7.83 -12.92 8.63
CA ARG A 104 8.79 -11.85 9.00
C ARG A 104 8.11 -10.51 9.20
N TYR A 105 7.30 -10.08 8.25
CA TYR A 105 6.62 -8.80 8.33
C TYR A 105 5.59 -8.75 9.46
N GLY A 106 4.93 -9.87 9.76
CA GLY A 106 4.03 -10.01 10.90
C GLY A 106 4.77 -9.81 12.23
N ILE A 107 5.90 -10.50 12.41
CA ILE A 107 6.77 -10.36 13.59
C ILE A 107 7.27 -8.92 13.73
N TRP A 108 7.82 -8.36 12.68
CA TRP A 108 8.35 -6.99 12.71
C TRP A 108 7.27 -5.94 13.02
N SER A 109 6.04 -6.10 12.49
CA SER A 109 4.95 -5.15 12.73
C SER A 109 4.46 -5.16 14.18
N GLN A 110 4.64 -6.27 14.90
CA GLN A 110 4.31 -6.36 16.34
C GLN A 110 5.45 -5.84 17.24
N LEU A 111 6.70 -5.94 16.76
CA LEU A 111 7.88 -5.53 17.49
C LEU A 111 8.07 -4.01 17.50
N ILE A 112 7.79 -3.36 16.35
CA ILE A 112 8.08 -1.94 16.11
C ILE A 112 7.01 -1.06 16.74
N LYS A 113 7.44 -0.18 17.65
CA LYS A 113 6.61 0.77 18.39
C LYS A 113 6.53 2.12 17.65
N ASP A 114 5.65 2.99 18.15
CA ASP A 114 5.50 4.35 17.64
C ASP A 114 6.84 5.13 17.71
N GLY A 115 7.24 5.66 16.56
CA GLY A 115 8.50 6.37 16.36
C GLY A 115 9.72 5.49 16.09
N ASP A 116 9.66 4.16 16.32
CA ASP A 116 10.75 3.25 15.99
C ASP A 116 10.90 3.07 14.46
N VAL A 117 12.11 2.77 14.04
CA VAL A 117 12.45 2.53 12.64
C VAL A 117 13.10 1.16 12.49
N LEU A 118 12.58 0.31 11.61
CA LEU A 118 13.24 -0.93 11.20
C LEU A 118 13.96 -0.72 9.87
N ALA A 119 15.20 -1.14 9.77
CA ALA A 119 15.97 -1.09 8.54
C ALA A 119 16.22 -2.48 7.94
N THR A 120 16.12 -2.58 6.60
CA THR A 120 16.56 -3.76 5.84
C THR A 120 17.64 -3.38 4.83
N ALA A 121 18.57 -4.29 4.56
CA ALA A 121 19.79 -4.04 3.80
C ALA A 121 19.64 -4.19 2.29
N HIS A 122 18.44 -3.96 1.72
CA HIS A 122 18.27 -3.96 0.26
C HIS A 122 19.12 -2.87 -0.38
N HIS A 123 19.80 -3.21 -1.48
CA HIS A 123 20.76 -2.35 -2.17
C HIS A 123 20.41 -2.12 -3.65
N ALA A 124 21.23 -1.37 -4.38
CA ALA A 124 20.98 -0.99 -5.77
C ALA A 124 20.78 -2.19 -6.70
N ASP A 125 21.56 -3.25 -6.51
CA ASP A 125 21.42 -4.48 -7.32
C ASP A 125 20.08 -5.15 -7.09
N ASP A 126 19.54 -5.17 -5.84
CA ASP A 126 18.19 -5.70 -5.55
C ASP A 126 17.10 -4.88 -6.23
N VAL A 127 17.30 -3.55 -6.35
CA VAL A 127 16.38 -2.67 -7.09
C VAL A 127 16.41 -3.02 -8.57
N ALA A 128 17.60 -3.19 -9.15
CA ALA A 128 17.77 -3.57 -10.54
C ALA A 128 17.12 -4.93 -10.84
N GLU A 129 17.40 -5.95 -10.01
CA GLU A 129 16.77 -7.28 -10.09
C GLU A 129 15.24 -7.19 -10.03
N THR A 130 14.72 -6.44 -9.05
CA THR A 130 13.27 -6.28 -8.86
C THR A 130 12.63 -5.59 -10.06
N ARG A 131 13.25 -4.55 -10.60
CA ARG A 131 12.75 -3.83 -11.78
C ARG A 131 12.74 -4.70 -13.03
N LEU A 132 13.80 -5.46 -13.27
CA LEU A 132 13.88 -6.39 -14.39
C LEU A 132 12.82 -7.50 -14.25
N TRP A 133 12.70 -8.09 -13.07
CA TRP A 133 11.67 -9.09 -12.81
C TRP A 133 10.26 -8.54 -12.99
N GLN A 134 9.98 -7.33 -12.49
CA GLN A 134 8.71 -6.64 -12.70
C GLN A 134 8.44 -6.43 -14.19
N LEU A 135 9.43 -5.92 -14.94
CA LEU A 135 9.32 -5.66 -16.37
C LEU A 135 9.01 -6.95 -17.16
N PHE A 136 9.76 -8.02 -16.92
CA PHE A 136 9.57 -9.30 -17.63
C PHE A 136 8.27 -10.01 -17.21
N SER A 137 7.79 -9.77 -15.99
CA SER A 137 6.49 -10.25 -15.52
C SER A 137 5.33 -9.37 -16.01
N GLY A 138 5.56 -8.38 -16.88
CA GLY A 138 4.55 -7.46 -17.39
C GLY A 138 4.01 -6.50 -16.33
N ARG A 139 4.81 -6.16 -15.32
CA ARG A 139 4.50 -5.21 -14.25
C ARG A 139 5.26 -3.91 -14.46
N SER A 140 4.75 -2.81 -13.89
CA SER A 140 5.51 -1.55 -13.87
C SER A 140 6.78 -1.72 -13.04
N PRO A 141 7.98 -1.38 -13.55
CA PRO A 141 9.26 -1.56 -12.87
C PRO A 141 9.52 -0.44 -11.84
N ILE A 142 8.62 -0.30 -10.88
CA ILE A 142 8.72 0.69 -9.80
C ILE A 142 9.87 0.41 -8.81
N GLY A 143 10.36 -0.83 -8.79
CA GLY A 143 11.46 -1.23 -7.92
C GLY A 143 11.03 -1.48 -6.48
N ILE A 144 11.90 -1.12 -5.54
CA ILE A 144 11.73 -1.29 -4.11
C ILE A 144 11.54 0.09 -3.46
N PRO A 145 10.46 0.35 -2.69
CA PRO A 145 10.26 1.65 -2.05
C PRO A 145 11.31 1.89 -0.95
N ALA A 146 11.77 3.15 -0.82
CA ALA A 146 12.78 3.52 0.16
C ALA A 146 12.29 3.37 1.61
N ASN A 147 11.03 3.71 1.85
CA ASN A 147 10.38 3.56 3.14
C ASN A 147 8.91 3.14 2.98
N ARG A 148 8.31 2.68 4.08
CA ARG A 148 6.88 2.41 4.19
C ARG A 148 6.47 2.25 5.65
N PRO A 149 5.18 2.43 6.01
CA PRO A 149 4.67 2.08 7.33
C PRO A 149 4.89 0.60 7.67
N LEU A 150 5.17 0.32 8.95
CA LEU A 150 5.33 -1.02 9.51
C LEU A 150 4.87 -1.05 10.97
N GLY A 151 3.74 -1.71 11.25
CA GLY A 151 3.13 -1.64 12.57
C GLY A 151 2.82 -0.19 12.96
N GLU A 152 3.28 0.22 14.13
CA GLU A 152 3.16 1.59 14.63
C GLU A 152 4.30 2.52 14.18
N GLY A 153 5.37 1.97 13.57
CA GLY A 153 6.55 2.73 13.13
C GLY A 153 6.79 2.63 11.62
N MET A 154 8.06 2.71 11.23
CA MET A 154 8.47 2.79 9.82
C MET A 154 9.50 1.73 9.46
N LEU A 155 9.41 1.21 8.23
CA LEU A 155 10.45 0.41 7.58
C LEU A 155 11.23 1.30 6.61
N VAL A 156 12.56 1.27 6.69
CA VAL A 156 13.45 2.01 5.78
C VAL A 156 14.45 1.07 5.07
N ARG A 157 15.00 1.54 3.95
CA ARG A 157 16.02 0.82 3.17
C ARG A 157 17.15 1.77 2.80
N PRO A 158 18.17 1.86 3.67
CA PRO A 158 19.22 2.88 3.52
C PRO A 158 20.10 2.72 2.28
N PHE A 159 20.21 1.50 1.74
CA PHE A 159 21.24 1.16 0.75
C PHE A 159 20.74 1.09 -0.69
N LEU A 160 19.50 1.53 -0.98
CA LEU A 160 18.94 1.41 -2.34
C LEU A 160 19.76 2.12 -3.44
N ASP A 161 20.55 3.12 -3.07
CA ASP A 161 21.45 3.84 -3.99
C ASP A 161 22.90 3.33 -3.98
N LEU A 162 23.24 2.37 -3.12
CA LEU A 162 24.57 1.78 -3.01
C LEU A 162 24.63 0.43 -3.72
N GLU A 163 25.67 0.21 -4.51
CA GLU A 163 25.89 -1.09 -5.15
C GLU A 163 26.49 -2.09 -4.15
N ARG A 164 26.20 -3.39 -4.32
CA ARG A 164 26.71 -4.46 -3.47
C ARG A 164 28.23 -4.43 -3.35
N LYS A 165 28.97 -4.05 -4.41
CA LYS A 165 30.43 -3.90 -4.38
C LYS A 165 30.91 -2.83 -3.38
N GLU A 166 30.11 -1.78 -3.13
CA GLU A 166 30.44 -0.73 -2.16
C GLU A 166 30.25 -1.25 -0.73
N LEU A 167 29.18 -2.04 -0.50
CA LEU A 167 28.95 -2.72 0.79
C LEU A 167 30.05 -3.73 1.08
N ALA A 168 30.45 -4.53 0.10
CA ALA A 168 31.55 -5.49 0.25
C ALA A 168 32.89 -4.79 0.56
N LEU A 169 33.15 -3.62 -0.04
CA LEU A 169 34.34 -2.83 0.28
C LEU A 169 34.30 -2.29 1.71
N PHE A 170 33.13 -1.83 2.18
CA PHE A 170 32.94 -1.43 3.58
C PHE A 170 33.18 -2.58 4.53
N ALA A 171 32.58 -3.76 4.27
CA ALA A 171 32.73 -4.95 5.09
C ALA A 171 34.22 -5.35 5.26
N ARG A 172 34.98 -5.36 4.16
CA ARG A 172 36.42 -5.68 4.16
C ARG A 172 37.23 -4.65 4.98
N ARG A 173 36.94 -3.36 4.85
CA ARG A 173 37.64 -2.29 5.59
C ARG A 173 37.41 -2.35 7.09
N HIS A 174 36.23 -2.83 7.50
CA HIS A 174 35.84 -2.96 8.90
C HIS A 174 36.08 -4.37 9.44
N HIS A 175 36.70 -5.26 8.67
CA HIS A 175 37.01 -6.66 9.03
C HIS A 175 35.76 -7.42 9.53
N LEU A 176 34.60 -7.18 8.89
CA LEU A 176 33.34 -7.84 9.27
C LEU A 176 33.33 -9.30 8.82
N SER A 177 32.74 -10.18 9.62
CA SER A 177 32.47 -11.56 9.28
C SER A 177 30.97 -11.74 8.95
N TRP A 178 30.66 -12.55 7.95
CA TRP A 178 29.29 -12.86 7.54
C TRP A 178 29.17 -14.30 7.07
N VAL A 179 27.93 -14.78 6.95
CA VAL A 179 27.62 -16.11 6.42
C VAL A 179 27.14 -15.98 4.96
N GLU A 180 27.55 -16.90 4.12
CA GLU A 180 27.02 -17.02 2.76
C GLU A 180 25.92 -18.09 2.76
N ASP A 181 24.74 -17.73 2.25
CA ASP A 181 23.58 -18.60 2.17
C ASP A 181 23.56 -19.30 0.81
N ASP A 182 23.72 -20.61 0.78
CA ASP A 182 23.75 -21.43 -0.44
C ASP A 182 22.42 -21.37 -1.22
N SER A 183 21.29 -21.05 -0.56
CA SER A 183 20.00 -20.88 -1.25
C SER A 183 19.99 -19.70 -2.23
N ASN A 184 20.90 -18.74 -2.07
CA ASN A 184 21.08 -17.65 -3.03
C ASN A 184 21.64 -18.14 -4.40
N LEU A 185 22.18 -19.36 -4.47
CA LEU A 185 22.71 -19.94 -5.71
C LEU A 185 21.66 -20.69 -6.53
N ASP A 186 20.47 -20.91 -5.97
CA ASP A 186 19.40 -21.65 -6.66
C ASP A 186 18.78 -20.80 -7.78
N GLU A 187 19.16 -21.11 -9.02
CA GLU A 187 18.71 -20.42 -10.24
C GLU A 187 17.30 -20.82 -10.69
N THR A 188 16.59 -21.71 -9.98
CA THR A 188 15.18 -22.01 -10.24
C THR A 188 14.28 -20.82 -9.89
N TYR A 189 14.75 -19.93 -9.02
CA TYR A 189 14.08 -18.68 -8.72
C TYR A 189 14.45 -17.58 -9.73
N ASP A 190 13.43 -16.97 -10.34
CA ASP A 190 13.58 -15.91 -11.35
C ASP A 190 14.58 -14.81 -10.94
N ARG A 191 14.54 -14.39 -9.68
CA ARG A 191 15.41 -13.33 -9.15
C ARG A 191 16.88 -13.77 -9.09
N ASN A 192 17.15 -15.00 -8.64
CA ASN A 192 18.50 -15.55 -8.61
C ASN A 192 19.03 -15.70 -10.04
N TRP A 193 18.20 -16.14 -10.99
CA TRP A 193 18.59 -16.21 -12.40
C TRP A 193 18.94 -14.83 -12.95
N ILE A 194 18.13 -13.79 -12.66
CA ILE A 194 18.44 -12.41 -13.06
C ILE A 194 19.77 -11.95 -12.45
N ARG A 195 19.99 -12.22 -11.17
CA ARG A 195 21.22 -11.87 -10.43
C ARG A 195 22.46 -12.53 -11.00
N HIS A 196 22.39 -13.83 -11.28
CA HIS A 196 23.58 -14.63 -11.61
C HIS A 196 23.85 -14.75 -13.11
N LYS A 197 22.82 -14.61 -13.95
CA LYS A 197 22.97 -14.73 -15.41
C LYS A 197 22.75 -13.40 -16.13
N LEU A 198 21.61 -12.78 -15.94
CA LEU A 198 21.21 -11.63 -16.74
C LEU A 198 22.01 -10.35 -16.40
N LEU A 199 22.08 -9.98 -15.14
CA LEU A 199 22.79 -8.75 -14.73
C LEU A 199 24.28 -8.80 -15.05
N PRO A 200 25.02 -9.90 -14.81
CA PRO A 200 26.42 -10.00 -15.24
C PRO A 200 26.59 -9.93 -16.76
N PHE A 201 25.69 -10.59 -17.52
CA PHE A 201 25.72 -10.54 -18.98
C PHE A 201 25.48 -9.12 -19.50
N VAL A 202 24.48 -8.43 -19.00
CA VAL A 202 24.21 -7.02 -19.36
C VAL A 202 25.35 -6.12 -18.89
N GLY A 203 25.85 -6.30 -17.68
CA GLY A 203 26.93 -5.52 -17.09
C GLY A 203 28.26 -5.65 -17.85
N SER A 204 28.52 -6.79 -18.51
CA SER A 204 29.69 -6.96 -19.36
C SER A 204 29.72 -6.02 -20.57
N ARG A 205 28.55 -5.59 -21.04
CA ARG A 205 28.38 -4.66 -22.15
C ARG A 205 28.07 -3.24 -21.72
N PHE A 206 27.31 -3.10 -20.62
CA PHE A 206 26.82 -1.82 -20.07
C PHE A 206 27.21 -1.72 -18.61
N SER A 207 28.41 -1.19 -18.35
CA SER A 207 29.03 -1.10 -17.01
C SER A 207 28.15 -0.43 -15.94
N ASP A 208 27.31 0.52 -16.35
CA ASP A 208 26.47 1.30 -15.45
C ASP A 208 25.00 0.83 -15.42
N ALA A 209 24.71 -0.39 -15.96
CA ALA A 209 23.35 -0.91 -16.07
C ALA A 209 22.60 -0.91 -14.74
N VAL A 210 23.21 -1.35 -13.64
CA VAL A 210 22.62 -1.37 -12.31
C VAL A 210 22.25 0.06 -11.88
N GLN A 211 23.18 1.02 -12.06
CA GLN A 211 22.93 2.43 -11.69
C GLN A 211 21.79 3.04 -12.52
N HIS A 212 21.76 2.77 -13.82
CA HIS A 212 20.68 3.25 -14.69
C HIS A 212 19.34 2.63 -14.30
N LEU A 213 19.30 1.32 -14.06
CA LEU A 213 18.09 0.63 -13.60
C LEU A 213 17.62 1.16 -12.24
N THR A 214 18.53 1.47 -11.31
CA THR A 214 18.20 2.02 -9.99
C THR A 214 17.67 3.44 -10.07
N ARG A 215 18.15 4.25 -11.02
CA ARG A 215 17.74 5.65 -11.20
C ARG A 215 16.66 5.83 -12.25
N LEU A 216 16.17 4.75 -12.82
CA LEU A 216 15.09 4.82 -13.80
C LEU A 216 13.87 5.47 -13.14
N ASP A 217 13.62 6.72 -13.47
CA ASP A 217 12.35 7.37 -13.19
C ASP A 217 11.31 6.72 -14.10
N TRP A 218 10.72 5.65 -13.59
CA TRP A 218 9.48 5.18 -14.18
C TRP A 218 8.46 6.25 -13.85
N PRO A 219 7.91 6.95 -14.84
CA PRO A 219 6.95 7.98 -14.54
C PRO A 219 5.87 7.31 -13.68
N GLU A 220 5.73 7.75 -12.44
CA GLU A 220 4.43 7.71 -11.81
C GLU A 220 3.57 8.42 -12.83
N LEU A 221 2.81 7.63 -13.59
CA LEU A 221 1.84 8.20 -14.51
C LEU A 221 1.09 9.22 -13.66
N PRO A 222 1.13 10.52 -14.03
CA PRO A 222 0.44 11.52 -13.25
C PRO A 222 -0.94 10.91 -13.04
N LEU A 223 -1.37 10.86 -11.78
CA LEU A 223 -2.76 10.56 -11.44
C LEU A 223 -3.55 11.65 -12.18
N ARG A 224 -3.74 11.48 -13.49
CA ARG A 224 -4.83 12.15 -14.19
C ARG A 224 -6.03 11.72 -13.40
N GLU A 225 -6.91 12.65 -13.13
CA GLU A 225 -8.23 12.31 -12.61
C GLU A 225 -8.69 11.11 -13.41
N ALA A 226 -8.58 9.93 -12.79
CA ALA A 226 -8.70 8.70 -13.55
C ALA A 226 -10.19 8.49 -13.70
N GLU A 227 -10.70 8.82 -14.86
CA GLU A 227 -12.12 8.71 -15.19
C GLU A 227 -12.53 7.25 -15.36
N PRO A 228 -13.77 6.91 -15.03
CA PRO A 228 -14.32 5.59 -15.31
C PRO A 228 -14.15 5.22 -16.78
N LEU A 229 -13.67 4.01 -17.06
CA LEU A 229 -13.48 3.53 -18.45
C LEU A 229 -14.82 3.25 -19.09
N ASP A 230 -15.12 3.97 -20.16
CA ASP A 230 -16.33 3.76 -20.95
C ASP A 230 -16.14 2.56 -21.89
N LEU A 231 -17.04 1.57 -21.77
CA LEU A 231 -16.99 0.33 -22.54
C LEU A 231 -17.52 0.47 -23.97
N ASP A 232 -18.17 1.57 -24.30
CA ASP A 232 -18.72 1.81 -25.63
C ASP A 232 -17.75 2.52 -26.56
N CYS A 233 -16.74 3.20 -26.01
CA CYS A 233 -15.84 4.06 -26.79
C CYS A 233 -14.58 3.37 -27.31
N ILE A 234 -14.22 2.17 -26.83
CA ILE A 234 -12.94 1.54 -27.11
C ILE A 234 -13.12 0.02 -27.22
N GLY A 235 -12.49 -0.58 -28.24
CA GLY A 235 -12.29 -2.04 -28.26
C GLY A 235 -11.53 -2.45 -27.00
N LEU A 236 -12.22 -3.08 -26.07
CA LEU A 236 -11.67 -3.44 -24.76
C LEU A 236 -10.75 -4.65 -24.90
N ASP A 237 -9.47 -4.41 -24.83
CA ASP A 237 -8.43 -5.45 -24.79
C ASP A 237 -7.60 -5.36 -23.48
N GLU A 238 -6.73 -6.35 -23.26
CA GLU A 238 -5.84 -6.35 -22.09
C GLU A 238 -4.95 -5.11 -22.00
N ARG A 239 -4.52 -4.58 -23.14
CA ARG A 239 -3.63 -3.40 -23.21
C ARG A 239 -4.36 -2.15 -22.74
N THR A 240 -5.56 -1.93 -23.24
CA THR A 240 -6.43 -0.79 -22.87
C THR A 240 -6.78 -0.84 -21.39
N LEU A 241 -7.21 -2.02 -20.89
CA LEU A 241 -7.55 -2.22 -19.48
C LEU A 241 -6.35 -2.03 -18.56
N ARG A 242 -5.17 -2.50 -18.98
CA ARG A 242 -3.91 -2.31 -18.26
C ARG A 242 -3.53 -0.83 -18.20
N GLY A 243 -3.60 -0.11 -19.32
CA GLY A 243 -3.31 1.33 -19.40
C GLY A 243 -4.23 2.15 -18.50
N TRP A 244 -5.52 1.82 -18.51
CA TRP A 244 -6.51 2.45 -17.63
C TRP A 244 -6.21 2.23 -16.14
N LEU A 245 -5.90 0.99 -15.74
CA LEU A 245 -5.55 0.67 -14.34
C LEU A 245 -4.23 1.33 -13.90
N TRP A 246 -3.30 1.50 -14.82
CA TRP A 246 -2.06 2.22 -14.53
C TRP A 246 -2.30 3.70 -14.20
N ALA A 247 -3.31 4.34 -14.82
CA ALA A 247 -3.70 5.70 -14.47
C ALA A 247 -4.15 5.83 -13.00
N TYR A 248 -4.64 4.74 -12.40
CA TYR A 248 -4.94 4.64 -10.95
C TYR A 248 -3.75 4.15 -10.10
N GLY A 249 -2.54 4.06 -10.66
CA GLY A 249 -1.38 3.48 -9.97
C GLY A 249 -1.55 1.98 -9.64
N ILE A 250 -2.43 1.28 -10.37
CA ILE A 250 -2.73 -0.14 -10.17
C ILE A 250 -2.02 -0.96 -11.23
N VAL A 251 -1.22 -1.93 -10.78
CA VAL A 251 -0.55 -2.90 -11.64
C VAL A 251 -1.31 -4.23 -11.55
N PRO A 252 -2.17 -4.54 -12.53
CA PRO A 252 -2.94 -5.78 -12.52
C PRO A 252 -2.08 -6.97 -12.93
N THR A 253 -2.39 -8.14 -12.39
CA THR A 253 -1.87 -9.41 -12.90
C THR A 253 -2.59 -9.80 -14.21
N LYS A 254 -1.96 -10.67 -15.01
CA LYS A 254 -2.60 -11.20 -16.23
C LYS A 254 -3.94 -11.88 -15.92
N GLY A 255 -3.98 -12.69 -14.85
CA GLY A 255 -5.22 -13.36 -14.43
C GLY A 255 -6.34 -12.39 -14.07
N GLN A 256 -6.03 -11.27 -13.41
CA GLN A 256 -7.02 -10.23 -13.10
C GLN A 256 -7.56 -9.56 -14.37
N LEU A 257 -6.71 -9.25 -15.34
CA LEU A 257 -7.14 -8.68 -16.63
C LEU A 257 -8.05 -9.65 -17.38
N THR A 258 -7.62 -10.91 -17.52
CA THR A 258 -8.41 -11.97 -18.17
C THR A 258 -9.77 -12.14 -17.50
N GLU A 259 -9.83 -12.11 -16.16
CA GLU A 259 -11.08 -12.26 -15.40
C GLU A 259 -12.02 -11.05 -15.58
N VAL A 260 -11.49 -9.82 -15.65
CA VAL A 260 -12.29 -8.63 -15.93
C VAL A 260 -12.91 -8.74 -17.34
N LEU A 261 -12.09 -9.07 -18.35
CA LEU A 261 -12.56 -9.23 -19.73
C LEU A 261 -13.62 -10.33 -19.84
N ARG A 262 -13.37 -11.49 -19.23
CA ARG A 262 -14.32 -12.60 -19.20
C ARG A 262 -15.67 -12.20 -18.60
N GLN A 263 -15.67 -11.44 -17.49
CA GLN A 263 -16.91 -10.98 -16.85
C GLN A 263 -17.64 -9.91 -17.66
N ILE A 264 -16.94 -9.15 -18.49
CA ILE A 264 -17.54 -8.17 -19.39
C ILE A 264 -18.18 -8.85 -20.61
N GLU A 265 -17.47 -9.80 -21.21
CA GLU A 265 -17.95 -10.56 -22.37
C GLU A 265 -19.12 -11.48 -22.03
N ASN A 266 -19.06 -12.10 -20.85
CA ASN A 266 -20.07 -13.02 -20.36
C ASN A 266 -20.64 -12.54 -19.03
N PRO A 267 -21.48 -11.50 -19.03
CA PRO A 267 -22.05 -10.96 -17.80
C PRO A 267 -22.97 -11.99 -17.16
N GLY A 268 -22.52 -12.50 -16.02
CA GLY A 268 -23.36 -13.33 -15.14
C GLY A 268 -24.47 -12.50 -14.46
N PRO A 269 -25.29 -13.12 -13.62
CA PRO A 269 -26.38 -12.43 -12.88
C PRO A 269 -25.86 -11.35 -11.93
N ARG A 270 -24.56 -11.31 -11.67
CA ARG A 270 -23.90 -10.28 -10.87
C ARG A 270 -23.08 -9.39 -11.79
N SER A 271 -23.13 -8.08 -11.56
CA SER A 271 -22.26 -7.10 -12.20
C SER A 271 -20.77 -7.45 -12.02
N VAL A 272 -19.92 -7.03 -12.98
CA VAL A 272 -18.46 -7.20 -12.90
C VAL A 272 -17.94 -6.81 -11.52
N ARG A 273 -17.22 -7.73 -10.88
CA ARG A 273 -16.54 -7.50 -9.60
C ARG A 273 -15.27 -8.34 -9.55
N VAL A 274 -14.13 -7.69 -9.78
CA VAL A 274 -12.82 -8.33 -9.72
C VAL A 274 -11.94 -7.63 -8.67
N ARG A 275 -11.48 -8.37 -7.67
CA ARG A 275 -10.58 -7.84 -6.65
C ARG A 275 -9.17 -7.68 -7.21
N ILE A 276 -8.55 -6.50 -7.00
CA ILE A 276 -7.24 -6.17 -7.56
C ILE A 276 -6.16 -6.09 -6.49
N ARG A 277 -6.48 -5.44 -5.38
CA ARG A 277 -5.62 -5.31 -4.20
C ARG A 277 -6.46 -5.54 -2.96
N ASP A 278 -5.80 -5.64 -1.81
CA ASP A 278 -6.48 -5.55 -0.54
C ASP A 278 -7.33 -4.28 -0.53
N GLN A 279 -8.62 -4.42 -0.24
CA GLN A 279 -9.60 -3.34 -0.19
C GLN A 279 -9.90 -2.59 -1.51
N THR A 280 -9.52 -3.11 -2.69
CA THR A 280 -9.82 -2.47 -3.97
C THR A 280 -10.32 -3.46 -5.01
N SER A 281 -11.40 -3.10 -5.72
CA SER A 281 -12.01 -3.93 -6.77
C SER A 281 -12.39 -3.11 -8.00
N ILE A 282 -12.34 -3.75 -9.18
CA ILE A 282 -12.98 -3.22 -10.40
C ILE A 282 -14.46 -3.60 -10.36
N ARG A 283 -15.32 -2.65 -10.64
CA ARG A 283 -16.77 -2.84 -10.75
C ARG A 283 -17.32 -2.18 -11.99
N ALA A 284 -18.38 -2.75 -12.56
CA ALA A 284 -19.09 -2.18 -13.69
C ALA A 284 -20.43 -1.60 -13.29
N TYR A 285 -20.77 -0.44 -13.86
CA TYR A 285 -22.08 0.18 -13.77
C TYR A 285 -22.37 1.04 -15.00
N ARG A 286 -23.53 0.88 -15.62
CA ARG A 286 -23.97 1.63 -16.79
C ARG A 286 -22.90 1.68 -17.91
N ARG A 287 -22.37 0.50 -18.26
CA ARG A 287 -21.32 0.33 -19.29
C ARG A 287 -20.04 1.13 -19.05
N ARG A 288 -19.72 1.37 -17.78
CA ARG A 288 -18.44 1.94 -17.35
C ARG A 288 -17.80 1.08 -16.29
N LEU A 289 -16.47 1.00 -16.30
CA LEU A 289 -15.68 0.40 -15.23
C LEU A 289 -15.22 1.47 -14.26
N TYR A 290 -15.24 1.10 -13.00
CA TYR A 290 -14.84 1.93 -11.87
C TYR A 290 -13.81 1.17 -11.02
N VAL A 291 -12.85 1.90 -10.48
CA VAL A 291 -12.00 1.42 -9.40
C VAL A 291 -12.65 1.83 -8.08
N VAL A 292 -13.03 0.84 -7.28
CA VAL A 292 -13.82 1.04 -6.06
C VAL A 292 -13.08 0.42 -4.87
N ARG A 293 -12.89 1.21 -3.80
CA ARG A 293 -12.39 0.72 -2.51
C ARG A 293 -13.47 -0.09 -1.80
N ASP A 294 -13.07 -1.02 -0.97
CA ASP A 294 -14.02 -1.68 -0.07
C ASP A 294 -14.61 -0.64 0.87
N TYR A 295 -15.87 -0.82 1.23
CA TYR A 295 -16.63 0.11 2.05
C TYR A 295 -17.43 -0.68 3.10
N GLU A 296 -17.70 -0.02 4.18
CA GLU A 296 -18.57 -0.51 5.24
C GLU A 296 -19.89 0.26 5.22
N ARG A 297 -20.89 -0.27 5.90
CA ARG A 297 -22.13 0.51 6.09
C ARG A 297 -21.85 1.61 7.11
N PRO A 298 -22.31 2.83 6.86
CA PRO A 298 -22.14 3.92 7.81
C PRO A 298 -22.68 3.55 9.19
N ASP A 299 -21.93 3.85 10.24
CA ASP A 299 -22.37 3.65 11.62
C ASP A 299 -23.52 4.59 11.98
N ASN A 300 -24.39 4.14 12.88
CA ASN A 300 -25.44 4.99 13.40
C ASN A 300 -24.83 6.06 14.32
N ALA A 301 -25.07 7.33 13.98
CA ALA A 301 -24.55 8.46 14.73
C ALA A 301 -25.63 9.55 14.94
N ALA A 302 -25.52 10.27 16.05
CA ALA A 302 -26.23 11.52 16.25
C ALA A 302 -25.39 12.66 15.66
N ILE A 303 -25.98 13.48 14.81
CA ILE A 303 -25.32 14.64 14.20
C ILE A 303 -26.16 15.89 14.36
N SER A 304 -25.53 17.05 14.28
CA SER A 304 -26.20 18.34 14.21
C SER A 304 -25.93 19.01 12.87
N VAL A 305 -26.92 19.61 12.29
CA VAL A 305 -26.81 20.37 11.04
C VAL A 305 -25.78 21.48 11.20
N GLY A 306 -24.81 21.54 10.26
CA GLY A 306 -23.68 22.45 10.32
C GLY A 306 -22.41 21.82 10.91
N MET A 307 -22.50 20.67 11.58
CA MET A 307 -21.32 19.92 12.06
C MET A 307 -20.91 18.85 11.03
N GLY A 308 -19.64 18.85 10.65
CA GLY A 308 -19.05 17.79 9.79
C GLY A 308 -19.08 16.44 10.48
N TRP A 309 -19.23 15.39 9.68
CA TRP A 309 -19.09 14.00 10.11
C TRP A 309 -18.36 13.20 9.03
N GLY A 310 -17.60 12.18 9.39
CA GLY A 310 -16.89 11.35 8.43
C GLY A 310 -16.59 9.95 8.93
N ASP A 311 -16.45 9.04 7.98
CA ASP A 311 -15.98 7.65 8.17
C ASP A 311 -15.02 7.24 7.03
N SER A 312 -14.69 5.96 6.95
CA SER A 312 -13.85 5.41 5.87
C SER A 312 -14.43 5.58 4.46
N ASN A 313 -15.75 5.82 4.34
CA ASN A 313 -16.45 5.96 3.06
C ASN A 313 -16.43 7.39 2.52
N GLY A 314 -16.28 8.38 3.38
CA GLY A 314 -16.29 9.77 2.97
C GLY A 314 -16.58 10.76 4.11
N THR A 315 -16.87 11.99 3.73
CA THR A 315 -17.12 13.09 4.67
C THR A 315 -18.42 13.79 4.33
N LEU A 316 -19.26 13.98 5.33
CA LEU A 316 -20.46 14.81 5.29
C LEU A 316 -20.10 16.25 5.62
N THR A 317 -20.41 17.17 4.73
CA THR A 317 -20.27 18.61 4.92
C THR A 317 -21.61 19.31 4.71
N TRP A 318 -21.67 20.59 5.06
CA TRP A 318 -22.88 21.37 4.96
C TRP A 318 -22.62 22.67 4.22
N VAL A 319 -23.45 22.96 3.22
CA VAL A 319 -23.36 24.18 2.42
C VAL A 319 -24.65 24.96 2.57
N ARG A 320 -24.54 26.27 2.75
CA ARG A 320 -25.72 27.14 2.83
C ARG A 320 -26.32 27.33 1.45
N GLN A 321 -27.62 27.07 1.32
CA GLN A 321 -28.37 27.22 0.07
C GLN A 321 -29.68 27.95 0.28
N GLU A 322 -30.39 28.30 -0.81
CA GLU A 322 -31.69 28.96 -0.78
C GLU A 322 -32.73 28.17 0.03
N THR A 323 -32.64 26.84 -0.02
CA THR A 323 -33.45 25.92 0.78
C THR A 323 -32.59 24.88 1.44
N GLY A 324 -32.87 24.52 2.68
CA GLY A 324 -32.07 23.56 3.43
C GLY A 324 -32.68 23.28 4.81
N ILE A 325 -31.92 22.65 5.69
CA ILE A 325 -32.30 22.30 7.04
C ILE A 325 -31.79 23.40 8.00
N ALA A 326 -32.50 23.64 9.12
CA ALA A 326 -32.11 24.62 10.12
C ALA A 326 -30.77 24.28 10.77
N LEU A 327 -29.92 25.28 10.98
CA LEU A 327 -28.62 25.11 11.67
C LEU A 327 -28.83 24.58 13.10
N GLY A 328 -27.97 23.65 13.52
CA GLY A 328 -28.06 23.06 14.86
C GLY A 328 -29.19 22.05 15.06
N TYR A 329 -30.00 21.79 14.04
CA TYR A 329 -31.07 20.78 14.12
C TYR A 329 -30.44 19.37 14.30
N GLY A 330 -30.94 18.63 15.29
CA GLY A 330 -30.42 17.29 15.60
C GLY A 330 -31.00 16.22 14.69
N LEU A 331 -30.12 15.46 14.05
CA LEU A 331 -30.50 14.36 13.16
C LEU A 331 -29.81 13.07 13.59
N ARG A 332 -30.35 11.95 13.13
CA ARG A 332 -29.69 10.64 13.22
C ARG A 332 -29.21 10.20 11.84
N LEU A 333 -27.93 9.88 11.77
CA LEU A 333 -27.33 9.23 10.63
C LEU A 333 -27.54 7.72 10.76
N ARG A 334 -27.98 7.06 9.69
CA ARG A 334 -28.20 5.61 9.63
C ARG A 334 -27.80 5.05 8.28
N SER A 335 -27.42 3.76 8.28
CA SER A 335 -27.28 2.98 7.06
C SER A 335 -28.64 2.69 6.44
N ARG A 336 -28.62 2.47 5.12
CA ARG A 336 -29.79 1.96 4.39
C ARG A 336 -30.18 0.55 4.87
N GLN A 337 -31.45 0.36 5.16
CA GLN A 337 -32.03 -0.95 5.56
C GLN A 337 -32.92 -1.56 4.47
N GLY A 338 -33.45 -0.74 3.55
CA GLY A 338 -34.38 -1.10 2.51
C GLY A 338 -35.81 -0.68 2.82
N GLY A 339 -36.55 -0.27 1.79
CA GLY A 339 -37.91 0.21 1.93
C GLY A 339 -38.05 1.70 2.29
N GLU A 340 -36.95 2.42 2.48
CA GLU A 340 -36.97 3.86 2.79
C GLU A 340 -37.64 4.64 1.67
N ARG A 341 -38.42 5.65 2.10
CA ARG A 341 -39.11 6.59 1.23
C ARG A 341 -38.88 8.01 1.67
N ILE A 342 -38.91 8.94 0.73
CA ILE A 342 -38.74 10.38 0.98
C ILE A 342 -39.79 11.15 0.17
N THR A 343 -40.43 12.15 0.79
CA THR A 343 -41.31 13.09 0.08
C THR A 343 -40.45 14.24 -0.43
N PHE A 344 -40.25 14.31 -1.74
CA PHE A 344 -39.39 15.28 -2.41
C PHE A 344 -40.04 15.80 -3.68
N GLY A 345 -40.16 17.14 -3.79
CA GLY A 345 -40.86 17.81 -4.88
C GLY A 345 -42.32 17.42 -5.00
N GLY A 346 -43.01 17.36 -3.88
CA GLY A 346 -44.44 17.04 -3.76
C GLY A 346 -44.81 15.58 -4.04
N LYS A 347 -43.82 14.69 -4.19
CA LYS A 347 -44.02 13.26 -4.50
C LYS A 347 -43.30 12.35 -3.50
N ASN A 348 -44.02 11.33 -3.02
CA ASN A 348 -43.45 10.30 -2.19
C ASN A 348 -42.76 9.25 -3.06
N ARG A 349 -41.42 9.18 -3.02
CA ARG A 349 -40.58 8.31 -3.85
C ARG A 349 -39.86 7.29 -3.00
N SER A 350 -39.67 6.09 -3.53
CA SER A 350 -38.76 5.13 -2.90
C SER A 350 -37.31 5.55 -3.11
N LEU A 351 -36.47 5.31 -2.10
CA LEU A 351 -35.03 5.55 -2.19
C LEU A 351 -34.39 4.80 -3.39
N ALA A 352 -34.88 3.58 -3.68
CA ALA A 352 -34.40 2.78 -4.81
C ALA A 352 -34.70 3.44 -6.17
N GLU A 353 -35.88 4.08 -6.34
CA GLU A 353 -36.22 4.84 -7.55
C GLU A 353 -35.37 6.09 -7.68
N LEU A 354 -35.16 6.82 -6.60
CA LEU A 354 -34.34 8.01 -6.57
C LEU A 354 -32.90 7.71 -6.96
N TYR A 355 -32.31 6.66 -6.39
CA TYR A 355 -30.96 6.22 -6.75
C TYR A 355 -30.85 5.81 -8.22
N ARG A 356 -31.85 5.09 -8.77
CA ARG A 356 -31.86 4.71 -10.20
C ARG A 356 -31.97 5.93 -11.12
N SER A 357 -32.86 6.86 -10.82
CA SER A 357 -33.08 8.07 -11.64
C SER A 357 -31.86 9.01 -11.61
N ARG A 358 -31.16 9.10 -10.49
CA ARG A 358 -29.95 9.91 -10.29
C ARG A 358 -28.67 9.21 -10.71
N GLY A 359 -28.74 7.95 -11.15
CA GLY A 359 -27.56 7.21 -11.61
C GLY A 359 -26.58 6.82 -10.52
N VAL A 360 -27.04 6.73 -9.27
CA VAL A 360 -26.18 6.35 -8.14
C VAL A 360 -25.74 4.89 -8.30
N SER A 361 -24.43 4.64 -8.25
CA SER A 361 -23.86 3.30 -8.40
C SER A 361 -24.25 2.38 -7.23
N PRO A 362 -24.32 1.04 -7.42
CA PRO A 362 -24.75 0.10 -6.37
C PRO A 362 -23.95 0.22 -5.07
N TRP A 363 -22.64 0.41 -5.17
CA TRP A 363 -21.75 0.55 -4.00
C TRP A 363 -22.00 1.85 -3.23
N LEU A 364 -22.28 2.94 -3.93
CA LEU A 364 -22.66 4.20 -3.27
C LEU A 364 -24.00 4.11 -2.57
N ARG A 365 -24.95 3.31 -3.08
CA ARG A 365 -26.26 3.13 -2.43
C ARG A 365 -26.18 2.48 -1.05
N GLU A 366 -25.14 1.71 -0.80
CA GLU A 366 -24.92 1.00 0.47
C GLU A 366 -24.04 1.79 1.45
N SER A 367 -23.14 2.62 0.93
CA SER A 367 -22.19 3.39 1.70
C SER A 367 -22.62 4.82 2.03
N LEU A 368 -23.64 5.36 1.32
CA LEU A 368 -24.15 6.70 1.59
C LEU A 368 -24.89 6.72 2.93
N PRO A 369 -24.57 7.68 3.81
CA PRO A 369 -25.36 7.92 5.03
C PRO A 369 -26.74 8.49 4.68
N LEU A 370 -27.73 8.06 5.42
CA LEU A 370 -29.10 8.59 5.37
C LEU A 370 -29.38 9.39 6.64
N LEU A 371 -29.99 10.56 6.51
CA LEU A 371 -30.26 11.44 7.62
C LEU A 371 -31.75 11.39 8.02
N PHE A 372 -32.00 11.04 9.28
CA PHE A 372 -33.32 10.85 9.83
C PHE A 372 -33.62 11.84 10.95
N ASP A 373 -34.84 12.38 10.93
CA ASP A 373 -35.49 12.92 12.13
C ASP A 373 -36.35 11.82 12.73
N ARG A 374 -35.98 11.35 13.93
CA ARG A 374 -36.61 10.21 14.59
C ARG A 374 -36.69 8.97 13.69
N GLN A 375 -37.80 8.73 13.00
CA GLN A 375 -38.01 7.60 12.08
C GLN A 375 -38.22 8.05 10.63
N GLU A 376 -38.31 9.34 10.35
CA GLU A 376 -38.53 9.87 9.02
C GLU A 376 -37.22 10.18 8.33
N LEU A 377 -37.06 9.73 7.07
CA LEU A 377 -35.93 10.07 6.22
C LEU A 377 -36.08 11.52 5.74
N VAL A 378 -35.22 12.42 6.22
CA VAL A 378 -35.29 13.86 5.92
C VAL A 378 -34.26 14.32 4.92
N ALA A 379 -33.12 13.60 4.78
CA ALA A 379 -32.13 13.95 3.78
C ALA A 379 -31.31 12.74 3.28
N ILE A 380 -30.94 12.82 2.02
CA ILE A 380 -29.95 11.98 1.36
C ILE A 380 -28.86 12.94 0.89
N PRO A 381 -27.69 12.96 1.55
CA PRO A 381 -26.64 13.93 1.25
C PRO A 381 -26.25 13.96 -0.23
N GLY A 382 -26.21 15.16 -0.79
CA GLY A 382 -25.93 15.40 -2.21
C GLY A 382 -27.05 15.06 -3.19
N LEU A 383 -28.19 14.49 -2.73
CA LEU A 383 -29.24 13.99 -3.64
C LEU A 383 -30.63 14.61 -3.42
N ALA A 384 -31.13 14.67 -2.18
CA ALA A 384 -32.46 15.15 -1.90
C ALA A 384 -32.63 15.57 -0.43
N LEU A 385 -33.55 16.54 -0.21
CA LEU A 385 -34.13 16.87 1.10
C LEU A 385 -35.64 16.61 1.06
N ALA A 386 -36.19 16.17 2.18
CA ALA A 386 -37.63 16.03 2.35
C ALA A 386 -38.29 17.42 2.42
N ASP A 387 -39.44 17.55 1.76
CA ASP A 387 -40.16 18.84 1.68
C ASP A 387 -40.52 19.37 3.07
N ASN A 388 -40.87 18.48 4.01
CA ASN A 388 -41.25 18.84 5.39
C ASN A 388 -40.07 19.22 6.29
N ALA A 389 -38.85 19.00 5.87
CA ALA A 389 -37.62 19.31 6.63
C ALA A 389 -36.91 20.59 6.12
N THR A 390 -37.43 21.21 5.06
CA THR A 390 -36.76 22.35 4.41
C THR A 390 -37.26 23.68 4.94
N ILE A 391 -36.34 24.62 5.15
CA ILE A 391 -36.56 26.02 5.44
C ILE A 391 -35.87 26.91 4.40
N PRO A 392 -36.32 28.18 4.20
CA PRO A 392 -35.58 29.16 3.42
C PRO A 392 -34.19 29.45 4.02
N SER A 393 -33.19 29.65 3.18
CA SER A 393 -31.81 29.93 3.60
C SER A 393 -31.24 28.91 4.60
N GLY A 394 -31.50 27.65 4.36
CA GLY A 394 -31.04 26.54 5.20
C GLY A 394 -29.70 25.93 4.76
N TRP A 395 -29.35 24.80 5.36
CA TRP A 395 -28.14 24.06 5.13
C TRP A 395 -28.41 22.79 4.34
N TRP A 396 -27.66 22.60 3.24
CA TRP A 396 -27.71 21.44 2.36
C TRP A 396 -26.60 20.46 2.73
N PRO A 397 -26.89 19.18 2.96
CA PRO A 397 -25.87 18.17 3.22
C PRO A 397 -25.18 17.74 1.91
N GLU A 398 -23.86 17.77 1.86
CA GLU A 398 -23.03 17.24 0.78
C GLU A 398 -22.23 16.03 1.25
N TRP A 399 -22.07 15.05 0.36
CA TRP A 399 -21.26 13.88 0.62
C TRP A 399 -20.05 13.85 -0.28
N HIS A 400 -18.86 13.96 0.31
CA HIS A 400 -17.58 13.81 -0.39
C HIS A 400 -17.13 12.36 -0.27
N CYS A 401 -17.35 11.58 -1.33
CA CYS A 401 -17.10 10.16 -1.37
C CYS A 401 -15.60 9.85 -1.48
N SER A 402 -15.10 8.92 -0.65
CA SER A 402 -13.72 8.40 -0.71
C SER A 402 -13.62 6.98 -1.30
N ILE A 403 -14.76 6.36 -1.63
CA ILE A 403 -14.82 4.98 -2.10
C ILE A 403 -14.46 4.86 -3.58
N GLU A 404 -14.95 5.77 -4.42
CA GLU A 404 -14.54 5.83 -5.82
C GLU A 404 -13.17 6.47 -5.89
N VAL A 405 -12.20 5.73 -6.41
CA VAL A 405 -10.85 6.26 -6.60
C VAL A 405 -10.90 7.16 -7.83
N LYS A 406 -10.64 8.43 -7.61
CA LYS A 406 -10.55 9.45 -8.66
C LYS A 406 -9.10 9.67 -9.04
#